data_b722d35e69de83b49cb395158a53c2f0
#
_entry.id   b722d35e69de83b49cb395158a53c2f0
#
_cell.length_a   1.000
_cell.length_b   1.000
_cell.length_c   1.000
_cell.angle_alpha   90.00
_cell.angle_beta   90.00
_cell.angle_gamma   90.00
#
_symmetry.space_group_name_H-M   'P 1'
#
loop_
_entity.id
_entity.type
_entity.pdbx_description
1 polymer ?
#
loop_
_entity_poly.entity_id
_entity_poly.type
_entity_poly.pdbx_seq_one_letter_code
_entity_poly.pdbx_strand_id
1 'polypeptide(L)'
;AGLQPAIDAIRERIGQRPGYLTLDIDCLDPAFAPGTGTPEPGGMTSSQVLTVLEELADLNWVGMDCVEVAPAYDHAELTSNAAATFVWTYLSGQVAKRKGA
;
A
#
# COMPACT_ATOMS: atom_id res chain seq x y z
N ALA A 1 -19.34 0.96 0.34
CA ALA A 1 -18.72 1.72 1.40
C ALA A 1 -17.40 2.30 0.92
N GLY A 2 -17.11 3.53 1.32
CA GLY A 2 -15.87 4.20 0.96
C GLY A 2 -14.68 3.71 1.77
N LEU A 3 -13.51 4.21 1.44
CA LEU A 3 -12.26 3.89 2.13
C LEU A 3 -12.16 4.54 3.51
N GLN A 4 -12.79 5.68 3.70
CA GLN A 4 -12.58 6.47 4.91
C GLN A 4 -12.88 5.72 6.21
N PRO A 5 -13.97 4.94 6.32
CA PRO A 5 -14.20 4.17 7.53
C PRO A 5 -13.08 3.17 7.85
N ALA A 6 -12.48 2.55 6.83
CA ALA A 6 -11.36 1.63 7.02
C ALA A 6 -10.11 2.37 7.45
N ILE A 7 -9.82 3.52 6.84
CA ILE A 7 -8.69 4.37 7.20
C ILE A 7 -8.82 4.83 8.67
N ASP A 8 -10.00 5.29 9.05
CA ASP A 8 -10.27 5.74 10.41
C ASP A 8 -10.11 4.60 11.42
N ALA A 9 -10.57 3.40 11.08
CA ALA A 9 -10.43 2.23 11.94
C ALA A 9 -8.96 1.84 12.15
N ILE A 10 -8.15 1.89 11.10
CA ILE A 10 -6.71 1.62 11.19
C ILE A 10 -6.05 2.67 12.07
N ARG A 11 -6.35 3.92 11.83
CA ARG A 11 -5.78 5.03 12.61
C ARG A 11 -6.10 4.89 14.09
N GLU A 12 -7.34 4.60 14.42
CA GLU A 12 -7.76 4.39 15.81
C GLU A 12 -7.05 3.18 16.44
N ARG A 13 -6.93 2.09 15.69
CA ARG A 13 -6.34 0.85 16.19
C ARG A 13 -4.85 1.01 16.48
N ILE A 14 -4.12 1.66 15.60
CA ILE A 14 -2.67 1.89 15.75
C ILE A 14 -2.41 2.98 16.77
N GLY A 15 -3.14 4.09 16.70
CA GLY A 15 -2.90 5.24 17.56
C GLY A 15 -1.48 5.76 17.42
N GLN A 16 -0.75 5.87 18.52
CA GLN A 16 0.64 6.34 18.53
C GLN A 16 1.66 5.19 18.66
N ARG A 17 1.19 3.97 18.67
CA ARG A 17 2.08 2.81 18.79
C ARG A 17 2.92 2.64 17.53
N PRO A 18 4.14 2.05 17.66
CA PRO A 18 4.92 1.72 16.47
C PRO A 18 4.15 0.71 15.61
N GLY A 19 4.12 0.98 14.30
CA GLY A 19 3.46 0.11 13.33
C GLY A 19 4.43 -0.37 12.28
N TYR A 20 4.24 -1.61 11.82
CA TYR A 20 4.95 -2.13 10.66
C TYR A 20 3.93 -2.37 9.56
N LEU A 21 4.21 -1.82 8.37
CA LEU A 21 3.31 -1.94 7.22
C LEU A 21 3.76 -3.09 6.32
N THR A 22 2.92 -4.11 6.20
CA THR A 22 3.15 -5.15 5.21
C THR A 22 2.06 -5.03 4.14
N LEU A 23 2.48 -4.82 2.91
CA LEU A 23 1.59 -4.67 1.76
C LEU A 23 1.71 -5.88 0.87
N ASP A 24 0.65 -6.68 0.83
CA ASP A 24 0.54 -7.79 -0.09
C ASP A 24 -0.07 -7.27 -1.38
N ILE A 25 0.65 -7.42 -2.50
CA ILE A 25 0.23 -6.84 -3.77
C ILE A 25 -1.06 -7.46 -4.30
N ASP A 26 -1.43 -8.65 -3.84
CA ASP A 26 -2.67 -9.29 -4.27
C ASP A 26 -3.93 -8.66 -3.67
N CYS A 27 -3.78 -7.67 -2.77
CA CYS A 27 -4.93 -6.88 -2.34
C CYS A 27 -5.49 -6.01 -3.47
N LEU A 28 -4.71 -5.80 -4.55
CA LEU A 28 -5.19 -5.09 -5.72
C LEU A 28 -5.97 -6.02 -6.64
N ASP A 29 -6.93 -5.44 -7.36
CA ASP A 29 -7.61 -6.15 -8.44
C ASP A 29 -6.59 -6.54 -9.52
N PRO A 30 -6.71 -7.74 -10.15
CA PRO A 30 -5.78 -8.16 -11.21
C PRO A 30 -5.74 -7.21 -12.41
N ALA A 31 -6.75 -6.36 -12.59
CA ALA A 31 -6.71 -5.32 -13.62
C ALA A 31 -5.58 -4.32 -13.38
N PHE A 32 -5.12 -4.17 -12.14
CA PHE A 32 -4.06 -3.24 -11.73
C PHE A 32 -2.77 -3.98 -11.37
N ALA A 33 -2.86 -5.18 -10.85
CA ALA A 33 -1.70 -5.95 -10.41
C ALA A 33 -1.89 -7.45 -10.70
N PRO A 34 -1.74 -7.87 -11.96
CA PRO A 34 -1.89 -9.29 -12.32
C PRO A 34 -0.69 -10.15 -11.93
N GLY A 35 0.47 -9.56 -11.68
CA GLY A 35 1.72 -10.27 -11.42
C GLY A 35 1.85 -10.78 -10.00
N THR A 36 0.96 -11.68 -9.61
CA THR A 36 0.98 -12.34 -8.30
C THR A 36 0.53 -13.80 -8.46
N GLY A 37 0.87 -14.62 -7.47
CA GLY A 37 0.54 -16.05 -7.53
C GLY A 37 -0.94 -16.36 -7.31
N THR A 38 -1.67 -15.47 -6.64
CA THR A 38 -3.07 -15.69 -6.26
C THR A 38 -3.94 -14.48 -6.60
N PRO A 39 -4.08 -14.12 -7.90
CA PRO A 39 -4.91 -12.97 -8.27
C PRO A 39 -6.38 -13.25 -7.99
N GLU A 40 -7.07 -12.27 -7.43
CA GLU A 40 -8.49 -12.36 -7.09
C GLU A 40 -9.24 -11.13 -7.62
N PRO A 41 -10.29 -11.30 -8.42
CA PRO A 41 -11.09 -10.16 -8.86
C PRO A 41 -11.86 -9.53 -7.69
N GLY A 42 -12.16 -8.25 -7.81
CA GLY A 42 -12.87 -7.50 -6.77
C GLY A 42 -11.97 -6.82 -5.76
N GLY A 43 -10.66 -6.76 -6.03
CA GLY A 43 -9.70 -6.09 -5.16
C GLY A 43 -9.67 -4.57 -5.32
N MET A 44 -8.69 -3.96 -4.66
CA MET A 44 -8.53 -2.51 -4.65
C MET A 44 -7.91 -2.02 -5.97
N THR A 45 -8.22 -0.77 -6.31
CA THR A 45 -7.52 -0.08 -7.39
C THR A 45 -6.19 0.48 -6.88
N SER A 46 -5.26 0.77 -7.80
CA SER A 46 -4.00 1.43 -7.43
C SER A 46 -4.25 2.77 -6.73
N SER A 47 -5.22 3.53 -7.22
CA SER A 47 -5.60 4.82 -6.64
C SER A 47 -6.09 4.67 -5.19
N GLN A 48 -6.86 3.64 -4.90
CA GLN A 48 -7.33 3.38 -3.54
C GLN A 48 -6.18 3.05 -2.59
N VAL A 49 -5.23 2.22 -3.02
CA VAL A 49 -4.06 1.90 -2.20
C VAL A 49 -3.21 3.16 -1.95
N LEU A 50 -2.99 3.97 -2.98
CA LEU A 50 -2.27 5.24 -2.81
C LEU A 50 -2.96 6.15 -1.80
N THR A 51 -4.28 6.26 -1.86
CA THR A 51 -5.05 7.06 -0.90
C THR A 51 -4.83 6.56 0.52
N VAL A 52 -4.89 5.26 0.75
CA VAL A 52 -4.65 4.68 2.09
C VAL A 52 -3.25 5.02 2.58
N LEU A 53 -2.24 4.84 1.75
CA LEU A 53 -0.84 5.12 2.12
C LEU A 53 -0.62 6.60 2.45
N GLU A 54 -1.19 7.49 1.66
CA GLU A 54 -1.06 8.94 1.86
C GLU A 54 -1.79 9.40 3.13
N GLU A 55 -3.01 8.91 3.33
CA GLU A 55 -3.82 9.28 4.51
C GLU A 55 -3.23 8.77 5.81
N LEU A 56 -2.51 7.66 5.80
CA LEU A 56 -1.92 7.06 6.98
C LEU A 56 -0.43 7.37 7.14
N ALA A 57 0.13 8.24 6.31
CA ALA A 57 1.57 8.52 6.28
C ALA A 57 2.07 9.13 7.60
N ASP A 58 1.22 9.80 8.36
CA ASP A 58 1.58 10.45 9.62
C ASP A 58 1.66 9.50 10.83
N LEU A 59 1.24 8.25 10.66
CA LEU A 59 1.33 7.28 11.74
C LEU A 59 2.78 6.89 12.02
N ASN A 60 3.02 6.27 13.17
CA ASN A 60 4.37 5.91 13.60
C ASN A 60 4.84 4.61 12.93
N TRP A 61 5.06 4.66 11.63
CA TRP A 61 5.60 3.54 10.87
C TRP A 61 7.08 3.37 11.13
N VAL A 62 7.50 2.17 11.51
CA VAL A 62 8.90 1.84 11.77
C VAL A 62 9.51 0.99 10.68
N GLY A 63 8.72 0.49 9.75
CA GLY A 63 9.20 -0.28 8.60
C GLY A 63 8.07 -0.68 7.68
N MET A 64 8.44 -1.12 6.49
CA MET A 64 7.49 -1.57 5.47
C MET A 64 8.09 -2.71 4.65
N ASP A 65 7.25 -3.62 4.21
CA ASP A 65 7.57 -4.50 3.10
C ASP A 65 6.43 -4.52 2.08
N CYS A 66 6.75 -4.99 0.88
CA CYS A 66 5.78 -5.24 -0.18
C CYS A 66 6.07 -6.63 -0.73
N VAL A 67 5.09 -7.50 -0.62
CA VAL A 67 5.28 -8.93 -0.87
C VAL A 67 4.37 -9.46 -1.97
N GLU A 68 4.64 -10.67 -2.41
CA GLU A 68 3.84 -11.44 -3.37
C GLU A 68 3.87 -10.92 -4.81
N VAL A 69 4.81 -10.04 -5.16
CA VAL A 69 5.04 -9.70 -6.57
C VAL A 69 5.69 -10.89 -7.26
N ALA A 70 5.06 -11.36 -8.33
CA ALA A 70 5.55 -12.48 -9.13
C ALA A 70 5.80 -12.00 -10.57
N PRO A 71 7.00 -11.52 -10.89
CA PRO A 71 7.29 -10.92 -12.21
C PRO A 71 6.99 -11.87 -13.38
N ALA A 72 7.13 -13.17 -13.18
CA ALA A 72 6.84 -14.16 -14.24
C ALA A 72 5.37 -14.16 -14.68
N TYR A 73 4.46 -13.70 -13.82
CA TYR A 73 3.03 -13.61 -14.10
C TYR A 73 2.60 -12.19 -14.45
N ASP A 74 3.54 -11.25 -14.45
CA ASP A 74 3.20 -9.86 -14.68
C ASP A 74 2.97 -9.58 -16.17
N HIS A 75 2.28 -8.47 -16.44
CA HIS A 75 2.02 -8.01 -17.79
C HIS A 75 2.55 -6.59 -17.93
N ALA A 76 3.50 -6.39 -18.82
CA ALA A 76 4.12 -5.09 -19.09
C ALA A 76 4.63 -4.39 -17.80
N GLU A 77 5.04 -5.19 -16.81
CA GLU A 77 5.57 -4.70 -15.53
C GLU A 77 4.57 -3.87 -14.72
N LEU A 78 3.27 -4.02 -14.97
CA LEU A 78 2.21 -3.28 -14.26
C LEU A 78 2.31 -3.48 -12.74
N THR A 79 2.44 -4.73 -12.30
CA THR A 79 2.50 -5.06 -10.87
C THR A 79 3.79 -4.56 -10.25
N SER A 80 4.91 -4.74 -10.91
CA SER A 80 6.21 -4.28 -10.42
C SER A 80 6.23 -2.77 -10.28
N ASN A 81 5.68 -2.04 -11.25
CA ASN A 81 5.59 -0.59 -11.20
C ASN A 81 4.65 -0.13 -10.09
N ALA A 82 3.52 -0.82 -9.89
CA ALA A 82 2.61 -0.50 -8.81
C ALA A 82 3.30 -0.67 -7.45
N ALA A 83 3.98 -1.79 -7.24
CA ALA A 83 4.71 -2.06 -6.00
C ALA A 83 5.78 -0.99 -5.73
N ALA A 84 6.56 -0.64 -6.75
CA ALA A 84 7.58 0.39 -6.64
C ALA A 84 6.97 1.75 -6.26
N THR A 85 5.84 2.10 -6.85
CA THR A 85 5.13 3.35 -6.57
C THR A 85 4.65 3.38 -5.12
N PHE A 86 4.13 2.27 -4.61
CA PHE A 86 3.66 2.20 -3.23
C PHE A 86 4.82 2.35 -2.22
N VAL A 87 5.94 1.71 -2.48
CA VAL A 87 7.14 1.86 -1.64
C VAL A 87 7.66 3.31 -1.70
N TRP A 88 7.70 3.90 -2.88
CA TRP A 88 8.07 5.30 -3.06
C TRP A 88 7.16 6.23 -2.25
N THR A 89 5.84 6.01 -2.32
CA THR A 89 4.87 6.81 -1.59
C THR A 89 5.08 6.71 -0.09
N TYR A 90 5.32 5.51 0.42
CA TYR A 90 5.65 5.31 1.83
C TYR A 90 6.91 6.07 2.23
N LEU A 91 7.99 5.92 1.47
CA LEU A 91 9.26 6.60 1.77
C LEU A 91 9.11 8.11 1.72
N SER A 92 8.39 8.63 0.75
CA SER A 92 8.13 10.07 0.63
C SER A 92 7.40 10.61 1.86
N GLY A 93 6.41 9.87 2.35
CA GLY A 93 5.70 10.22 3.58
C GLY A 93 6.61 10.23 4.80
N GLN A 94 7.54 9.28 4.91
CA GLN A 94 8.49 9.21 6.01
C GLN A 94 9.47 10.40 5.97
N VAL A 95 9.93 10.78 4.78
CA VAL A 95 10.82 11.94 4.62
C VAL A 95 10.09 13.22 5.03
N ALA A 96 8.87 13.42 4.58
CA ALA A 96 8.07 14.60 4.94
C ALA A 96 7.87 14.68 6.45
N LYS A 97 7.56 13.58 7.10
CA LYS A 97 7.38 13.49 8.54
C LYS A 97 8.64 13.87 9.30
N ARG A 98 9.82 13.40 8.86
CA ARG A 98 11.10 13.69 9.48
C ARG A 98 11.49 15.16 9.37
N LYS A 99 11.01 15.83 8.32
CA LYS A 99 11.26 17.27 8.14
C LYS A 99 10.33 18.15 8.93
N GLY A 100 9.48 17.57 9.77
CA GLY A 100 8.55 18.31 10.59
C GLY A 100 7.35 18.84 9.83
N ALA A 101 7.08 18.27 8.68
CA ALA A 101 5.93 18.67 7.86
C ALA A 101 4.65 18.08 8.42
#